data_035a4f0dc3fc7c4eec5a03c5434fa802
#
_entry.id   035a4f0dc3fc7c4eec5a03c5434fa802
#
_cell.length_a   1.000
_cell.length_b   1.000
_cell.length_c   1.000
_cell.angle_alpha   90.00
_cell.angle_beta   90.00
_cell.angle_gamma   90.00
#
_symmetry.space_group_name_H-M   'P 1'
#
loop_
_entity.id
_entity.type
_entity.pdbx_description
1 polymer ?
#
loop_
_entity_poly.entity_id
_entity_poly.type
_entity_poly.pdbx_seq_one_letter_code
_entity_poly.pdbx_strand_id
1 'polypeptide(L)'
;SLNEEQHLLVKNLFYTVSNFERVSDHCENLSELAVEKADKNIVFSVEAAGEMKEMIKTVRSALEHAINARGGAGMSEVRAVVQSEESVDMLEEELRERHIERLSSHKCTPENGIVFLEALSNLERISDHAHNIAGFARDEM
;
A
#
# COMPACT_ATOMS: atom_id res chain seq x y z
N SER A 1 -4.12 12.22 36.06
CA SER A 1 -4.95 12.14 34.84
C SER A 1 -4.28 12.80 33.68
N LEU A 2 -4.71 12.44 32.47
CA LEU A 2 -4.17 12.97 31.24
C LEU A 2 -4.82 14.32 30.89
N ASN A 3 -4.03 15.26 30.32
CA ASN A 3 -4.57 16.47 29.71
C ASN A 3 -5.08 16.18 28.27
N GLU A 4 -5.64 17.16 27.61
CA GLU A 4 -6.21 17.01 26.26
C GLU A 4 -5.18 16.58 25.23
N GLU A 5 -3.96 17.10 25.27
CA GLU A 5 -2.88 16.73 24.33
C GLU A 5 -2.46 15.27 24.54
N GLN A 6 -2.38 14.84 25.79
CA GLN A 6 -2.05 13.46 26.12
C GLN A 6 -3.16 12.49 25.70
N HIS A 7 -4.44 12.87 25.88
CA HIS A 7 -5.57 12.08 25.41
C HIS A 7 -5.54 11.92 23.89
N LEU A 8 -5.26 13.00 23.15
CA LEU A 8 -5.14 12.97 21.70
C LEU A 8 -4.00 12.04 21.27
N LEU A 9 -2.84 12.17 21.91
CA LEU A 9 -1.69 11.32 21.61
C LEU A 9 -2.00 9.83 21.84
N VAL A 10 -2.60 9.49 22.97
CA VAL A 10 -2.96 8.09 23.29
C VAL A 10 -3.94 7.54 22.25
N LYS A 11 -4.98 8.32 21.90
CA LYS A 11 -5.95 7.94 20.88
C LYS A 11 -5.27 7.70 19.54
N ASN A 12 -4.41 8.61 19.10
CA ASN A 12 -3.70 8.52 17.82
C ASN A 12 -2.73 7.35 17.77
N LEU A 13 -2.05 7.06 18.90
CA LEU A 13 -1.16 5.89 18.98
C LEU A 13 -1.95 4.59 18.90
N PHE A 14 -3.11 4.52 19.51
CA PHE A 14 -4.00 3.36 19.42
C PHE A 14 -4.40 3.09 17.96
N TYR A 15 -4.87 4.11 17.26
CA TYR A 15 -5.24 3.97 15.85
C TYR A 15 -4.05 3.72 14.94
N THR A 16 -2.89 4.30 15.27
CA THR A 16 -1.65 4.05 14.53
C THR A 16 -1.25 2.58 14.62
N VAL A 17 -1.25 2.00 15.82
CA VAL A 17 -0.95 0.57 16.02
C VAL A 17 -1.92 -0.30 15.22
N SER A 18 -3.21 0.01 15.27
CA SER A 18 -4.23 -0.71 14.50
C SER A 18 -3.97 -0.67 13.00
N ASN A 19 -3.56 0.49 12.47
CA ASN A 19 -3.22 0.62 11.04
C ASN A 19 -1.94 -0.15 10.68
N PHE A 20 -0.93 -0.14 11.54
CA PHE A 20 0.28 -0.96 11.33
C PHE A 20 -0.03 -2.46 11.33
N GLU A 21 -0.91 -2.90 12.20
CA GLU A 21 -1.36 -4.29 12.23
C GLU A 21 -2.00 -4.69 10.89
N ARG A 22 -2.85 -3.82 10.33
CA ARG A 22 -3.49 -4.03 9.03
C ARG A 22 -2.47 -4.01 7.88
N VAL A 23 -1.46 -3.14 7.94
CA VAL A 23 -0.35 -3.17 6.99
C VAL A 23 0.35 -4.53 7.03
N SER A 24 0.63 -5.03 8.23
CA SER A 24 1.24 -6.35 8.43
C SER A 24 0.38 -7.47 7.81
N ASP A 25 -0.94 -7.44 8.00
CA ASP A 25 -1.85 -8.43 7.42
C ASP A 25 -1.81 -8.40 5.89
N HIS A 26 -1.77 -7.23 5.28
CA HIS A 26 -1.65 -7.10 3.82
C HIS A 26 -0.28 -7.57 3.32
N CYS A 27 0.78 -7.34 4.06
CA CYS A 27 2.10 -7.88 3.74
C CYS A 27 2.12 -9.41 3.80
N GLU A 28 1.43 -10.01 4.78
CA GLU A 28 1.26 -11.46 4.85
C GLU A 28 0.52 -12.00 3.64
N ASN A 29 -0.57 -11.33 3.22
CA ASN A 29 -1.29 -11.70 2.00
C ASN A 29 -0.39 -11.64 0.77
N LEU A 30 0.44 -10.61 0.64
CA LEU A 30 1.40 -10.50 -0.47
C LEU A 30 2.43 -11.63 -0.45
N SER A 31 2.89 -12.02 0.73
CA SER A 31 3.80 -13.15 0.90
C SER A 31 3.15 -14.46 0.44
N GLU A 32 1.89 -14.69 0.81
CA GLU A 32 1.13 -15.86 0.38
C GLU A 32 0.92 -15.88 -1.14
N LEU A 33 0.63 -14.73 -1.74
CA LEU A 33 0.52 -14.61 -3.20
C LEU A 33 1.85 -14.93 -3.90
N ALA A 34 2.98 -14.50 -3.34
CA ALA A 34 4.30 -14.80 -3.87
C ALA A 34 4.59 -16.32 -3.84
N VAL A 35 4.21 -16.99 -2.76
CA VAL A 35 4.34 -18.45 -2.63
C VAL A 35 3.45 -19.16 -3.66
N GLU A 36 2.20 -18.76 -3.77
CA GLU A 36 1.26 -19.30 -4.77
C GLU A 36 1.80 -19.14 -6.19
N LYS A 37 2.31 -17.95 -6.50
CA LYS A 37 2.92 -17.65 -7.81
C LYS A 37 4.07 -18.60 -8.11
N ALA A 38 4.94 -18.84 -7.13
CA ALA A 38 6.08 -19.76 -7.28
C ALA A 38 5.62 -21.20 -7.43
N ASP A 39 4.71 -21.67 -6.58
CA ASP A 39 4.22 -23.05 -6.57
C ASP A 39 3.49 -23.44 -7.85
N LYS A 40 2.73 -22.50 -8.41
CA LYS A 40 1.96 -22.69 -9.66
C LYS A 40 2.73 -22.33 -10.92
N ASN A 41 3.99 -21.94 -10.80
CA ASN A 41 4.83 -21.49 -11.92
C ASN A 41 4.19 -20.35 -12.72
N ILE A 42 3.51 -19.43 -12.04
CA ILE A 42 2.93 -18.26 -12.65
C ILE A 42 4.05 -17.27 -12.94
N VAL A 43 4.17 -16.86 -14.19
CA VAL A 43 5.19 -15.89 -14.63
C VAL A 43 4.49 -14.66 -15.21
N PHE A 44 4.80 -13.50 -14.66
CA PHE A 44 4.35 -12.24 -15.24
C PHE A 44 5.17 -11.92 -16.49
N SER A 45 4.54 -11.28 -17.48
CA SER A 45 5.28 -10.72 -18.61
C SER A 45 6.29 -9.68 -18.09
N VAL A 46 7.30 -9.35 -18.90
CA VAL A 46 8.27 -8.30 -18.57
C VAL A 46 7.55 -6.98 -18.24
N GLU A 47 6.54 -6.64 -19.03
CA GLU A 47 5.71 -5.45 -18.83
C GLU A 47 4.97 -5.50 -17.48
N ALA A 48 4.25 -6.57 -17.20
CA ALA A 48 3.50 -6.72 -15.95
C ALA A 48 4.42 -6.73 -14.73
N ALA A 49 5.56 -7.40 -14.82
CA ALA A 49 6.55 -7.42 -13.74
C ALA A 49 7.10 -6.01 -13.45
N GLY A 50 7.36 -5.23 -14.49
CA GLY A 50 7.80 -3.84 -14.34
C GLY A 50 6.72 -2.96 -13.69
N GLU A 51 5.47 -3.13 -14.08
CA GLU A 51 4.33 -2.44 -13.48
C GLU A 51 4.20 -2.76 -12.00
N MET A 52 4.32 -4.03 -11.64
CA MET A 52 4.24 -4.46 -10.23
C MET A 52 5.39 -3.87 -9.39
N LYS A 53 6.60 -3.84 -9.93
CA LYS A 53 7.75 -3.21 -9.26
C LYS A 53 7.52 -1.72 -9.00
N GLU A 54 6.95 -1.01 -9.97
CA GLU A 54 6.61 0.41 -9.81
C GLU A 54 5.58 0.62 -8.71
N MET A 55 4.54 -0.20 -8.69
CA MET A 55 3.52 -0.14 -7.65
C MET A 55 4.10 -0.39 -6.26
N ILE A 56 4.92 -1.42 -6.10
CA ILE A 56 5.59 -1.75 -4.84
C ILE A 56 6.47 -0.58 -4.38
N LYS A 57 7.25 0.00 -5.28
CA LYS A 57 8.14 1.13 -4.98
C LYS A 57 7.34 2.34 -4.47
N THR A 58 6.23 2.66 -5.14
CA THR A 58 5.40 3.81 -4.79
C THR A 58 4.73 3.61 -3.43
N VAL A 59 4.19 2.42 -3.16
CA VAL A 59 3.57 2.09 -1.88
C VAL A 59 4.60 2.08 -0.74
N ARG A 60 5.78 1.52 -0.98
CA ARG A 60 6.88 1.54 0.00
C ARG A 60 7.27 2.96 0.37
N SER A 61 7.37 3.84 -0.62
CA SER A 61 7.66 5.27 -0.39
C SER A 61 6.60 5.91 0.51
N ALA A 62 5.32 5.65 0.25
CA ALA A 62 4.23 6.15 1.08
C ALA A 62 4.36 5.70 2.53
N LEU A 63 4.65 4.41 2.74
CA LEU A 63 4.80 3.84 4.08
C LEU A 63 6.03 4.43 4.81
N GLU A 64 7.15 4.58 4.14
CA GLU A 64 8.36 5.19 4.72
C GLU A 64 8.12 6.62 5.17
N HIS A 65 7.45 7.43 4.35
CA HIS A 65 7.08 8.79 4.72
C HIS A 65 6.09 8.83 5.90
N ALA A 66 5.13 7.91 5.95
CA ALA A 66 4.19 7.81 7.06
C ALA A 66 4.91 7.47 8.37
N ILE A 67 5.86 6.55 8.33
CA ILE A 67 6.69 6.20 9.50
C ILE A 67 7.50 7.41 9.96
N ASN A 68 8.10 8.15 9.04
CA ASN A 68 8.86 9.37 9.33
C ASN A 68 7.97 10.45 9.95
N ALA A 69 6.76 10.65 9.41
CA ALA A 69 5.79 11.57 9.97
C ALA A 69 5.41 11.19 11.40
N ARG A 70 5.15 9.91 11.66
CA ARG A 70 4.84 9.41 13.01
C ARG A 70 6.03 9.61 13.95
N GLY A 71 7.24 9.51 13.45
CA GLY A 71 8.48 9.75 14.20
C GLY A 71 8.79 11.22 14.47
N GLY A 72 7.96 12.15 14.02
CA GLY A 72 8.11 13.58 14.32
C GLY A 72 8.86 14.39 13.26
N ALA A 73 9.03 13.86 12.04
CA ALA A 73 9.79 14.55 10.98
C ALA A 73 9.06 15.74 10.33
N GLY A 74 7.78 15.97 10.69
CA GLY A 74 7.07 17.20 10.31
C GLY A 74 6.18 17.07 9.09
N MET A 75 5.59 18.22 8.71
CA MET A 75 4.55 18.30 7.66
C MET A 75 5.03 17.93 6.27
N SER A 76 6.33 18.07 5.97
CA SER A 76 6.87 17.69 4.67
C SER A 76 6.66 16.19 4.38
N GLU A 77 6.81 15.36 5.41
CA GLU A 77 6.55 13.92 5.31
C GLU A 77 5.08 13.61 5.13
N VAL A 78 4.20 14.32 5.82
CA VAL A 78 2.75 14.20 5.64
C VAL A 78 2.34 14.53 4.20
N ARG A 79 2.85 15.62 3.66
CA ARG A 79 2.58 16.02 2.26
C ARG A 79 3.10 14.97 1.28
N ALA A 80 4.26 14.39 1.55
CA ALA A 80 4.82 13.33 0.71
C ALA A 80 3.92 12.09 0.70
N VAL A 81 3.32 11.72 1.83
CA VAL A 81 2.35 10.62 1.90
C VAL A 81 1.11 10.92 1.05
N VAL A 82 0.56 12.13 1.15
CA VAL A 82 -0.62 12.53 0.37
C VAL A 82 -0.33 12.42 -1.13
N GLN A 83 0.83 12.91 -1.58
CA GLN A 83 1.24 12.81 -2.99
C GLN A 83 1.43 11.36 -3.42
N SER A 84 2.03 10.54 -2.57
CA SER A 84 2.22 9.12 -2.85
C SER A 84 0.89 8.37 -2.97
N GLU A 85 -0.08 8.71 -2.11
CA GLU A 85 -1.42 8.10 -2.17
C GLU A 85 -2.12 8.43 -3.49
N GLU A 86 -2.08 9.69 -3.92
CA GLU A 86 -2.63 10.09 -5.21
C GLU A 86 -1.98 9.31 -6.36
N SER A 87 -0.66 9.15 -6.31
CA SER A 87 0.08 8.38 -7.31
C SER A 87 -0.30 6.89 -7.27
N VAL A 88 -0.47 6.32 -6.08
CA VAL A 88 -0.90 4.92 -5.91
C VAL A 88 -2.29 4.71 -6.51
N ASP A 89 -3.24 5.61 -6.22
CA ASP A 89 -4.61 5.49 -6.71
C ASP A 89 -4.66 5.54 -8.25
N MET A 90 -3.93 6.47 -8.85
CA MET A 90 -3.84 6.58 -10.31
C MET A 90 -3.18 5.36 -10.93
N LEU A 91 -2.07 4.92 -10.34
CA LEU A 91 -1.31 3.77 -10.82
C LEU A 91 -2.12 2.48 -10.69
N GLU A 92 -2.79 2.28 -9.56
CA GLU A 92 -3.65 1.11 -9.34
C GLU A 92 -4.74 1.00 -10.41
N GLU A 93 -5.44 2.08 -10.66
CA GLU A 93 -6.50 2.13 -11.68
C GLU A 93 -5.94 1.80 -13.07
N GLU A 94 -4.85 2.44 -13.45
CA GLU A 94 -4.19 2.24 -14.75
C GLU A 94 -3.69 0.79 -14.91
N LEU A 95 -3.02 0.25 -13.91
CA LEU A 95 -2.46 -1.10 -13.98
C LEU A 95 -3.56 -2.17 -13.96
N ARG A 96 -4.65 -1.92 -13.23
CA ARG A 96 -5.81 -2.81 -13.22
C ARG A 96 -6.44 -2.88 -14.60
N GLU A 97 -6.68 -1.75 -15.24
CA GLU A 97 -7.26 -1.70 -16.59
C GLU A 97 -6.37 -2.42 -17.62
N ARG A 98 -5.07 -2.19 -17.58
CA ARG A 98 -4.11 -2.86 -18.45
C ARG A 98 -4.13 -4.37 -18.27
N HIS A 99 -4.20 -4.83 -17.03
CA HIS A 99 -4.19 -6.28 -16.75
C HIS A 99 -5.50 -6.95 -17.15
N ILE A 100 -6.64 -6.28 -16.93
CA ILE A 100 -7.95 -6.74 -17.40
C ILE A 100 -7.95 -6.86 -18.94
N GLU A 101 -7.35 -5.91 -19.63
CA GLU A 101 -7.19 -5.97 -21.09
C GLU A 101 -6.34 -7.18 -21.51
N ARG A 102 -5.23 -7.44 -20.81
CA ARG A 102 -4.42 -8.64 -21.07
C ARG A 102 -5.20 -9.94 -20.88
N LEU A 103 -6.06 -10.00 -19.85
CA LEU A 103 -6.97 -11.13 -19.64
C LEU A 103 -7.98 -11.28 -20.78
N SER A 104 -8.62 -10.17 -21.17
CA SER A 104 -9.65 -10.16 -22.21
C SER A 104 -9.10 -10.56 -23.58
N SER A 105 -7.85 -10.22 -23.87
CA SER A 105 -7.16 -10.56 -25.13
C SER A 105 -6.36 -11.86 -25.04
N HIS A 106 -6.54 -12.64 -23.99
CA HIS A 106 -5.87 -13.92 -23.78
C HIS A 106 -4.33 -13.84 -23.73
N LYS A 107 -3.79 -12.68 -23.33
CA LYS A 107 -2.34 -12.48 -23.18
C LYS A 107 -1.81 -12.97 -21.84
N CYS A 108 -2.68 -13.26 -20.89
CA CYS A 108 -2.34 -13.93 -19.64
C CYS A 108 -3.46 -14.89 -19.24
N THR A 109 -3.13 -15.86 -18.39
CA THR A 109 -4.09 -16.85 -17.89
C THR A 109 -4.96 -16.23 -16.79
N PRO A 110 -6.17 -16.77 -16.54
CA PRO A 110 -6.98 -16.34 -15.40
C PRO A 110 -6.25 -16.42 -14.06
N GLU A 111 -5.45 -17.46 -13.82
CA GLU A 111 -4.67 -17.61 -12.59
C GLU A 111 -3.64 -16.49 -12.43
N ASN A 112 -2.94 -16.16 -13.50
CA ASN A 112 -2.01 -15.03 -13.53
C ASN A 112 -2.73 -13.71 -13.20
N GLY A 113 -3.89 -13.49 -13.81
CA GLY A 113 -4.70 -12.30 -13.57
C GLY A 113 -5.14 -12.15 -12.12
N ILE A 114 -5.59 -13.24 -11.49
CA ILE A 114 -6.01 -13.23 -10.09
C ILE A 114 -4.85 -12.81 -9.18
N VAL A 115 -3.69 -13.42 -9.33
CA VAL A 115 -2.51 -13.09 -8.51
C VAL A 115 -2.10 -11.63 -8.68
N PHE A 116 -2.03 -11.14 -9.91
CA PHE A 116 -1.66 -9.76 -10.19
C PHE A 116 -2.67 -8.76 -9.57
N LEU A 117 -3.96 -8.97 -9.79
CA LEU A 117 -5.01 -8.06 -9.32
C LEU A 117 -5.15 -8.08 -7.79
N GLU A 118 -5.00 -9.23 -7.15
CA GLU A 118 -5.00 -9.33 -5.69
C GLU A 118 -3.78 -8.62 -5.08
N ALA A 119 -2.62 -8.74 -5.72
CA ALA A 119 -1.42 -8.01 -5.29
C ALA A 119 -1.64 -6.50 -5.36
N LEU A 120 -2.23 -6.00 -6.45
CA LEU A 120 -2.56 -4.57 -6.58
C LEU A 120 -3.49 -4.11 -5.46
N SER A 121 -4.52 -4.89 -5.14
CA SER A 121 -5.49 -4.54 -4.09
C SER A 121 -4.84 -4.47 -2.72
N ASN A 122 -3.96 -5.42 -2.37
CA ASN A 122 -3.25 -5.41 -1.10
C ASN A 122 -2.29 -4.22 -1.00
N LEU A 123 -1.58 -3.90 -2.08
CA LEU A 123 -0.68 -2.75 -2.12
C LEU A 123 -1.42 -1.43 -1.95
N GLU A 124 -2.55 -1.25 -2.61
CA GLU A 124 -3.38 -0.06 -2.44
C GLU A 124 -3.83 0.12 -0.99
N ARG A 125 -4.26 -0.95 -0.34
CA ARG A 125 -4.69 -0.91 1.07
C ARG A 125 -3.55 -0.58 2.01
N ILE A 126 -2.34 -1.03 1.75
CA ILE A 126 -1.16 -0.61 2.52
C ILE A 126 -0.97 0.90 2.41
N SER A 127 -1.11 1.47 1.21
CA SER A 127 -1.04 2.92 1.01
C SER A 127 -2.14 3.66 1.76
N ASP A 128 -3.38 3.15 1.79
CA ASP A 128 -4.47 3.73 2.54
C ASP A 128 -4.17 3.79 4.04
N HIS A 129 -3.61 2.73 4.59
CA HIS A 129 -3.20 2.69 5.99
C HIS A 129 -2.03 3.63 6.29
N ALA A 130 -1.07 3.75 5.37
CA ALA A 130 0.01 4.73 5.47
C ALA A 130 -0.54 6.17 5.53
N HIS A 131 -1.51 6.49 4.70
CA HIS A 131 -2.18 7.78 4.71
C HIS A 131 -2.87 8.03 6.06
N ASN A 132 -3.57 7.05 6.61
CA ASN A 132 -4.20 7.16 7.92
C ASN A 132 -3.16 7.43 9.02
N ILE A 133 -2.03 6.73 9.02
CA ILE A 133 -0.94 6.92 9.98
C ILE A 133 -0.41 8.35 9.92
N ALA A 134 -0.15 8.86 8.72
CA ALA A 134 0.29 10.23 8.51
C ALA A 134 -0.76 11.25 9.00
N GLY A 135 -2.04 10.96 8.80
CA GLY A 135 -3.14 11.80 9.26
C GLY A 135 -3.19 11.91 10.79
N PHE A 136 -2.98 10.81 11.50
CA PHE A 136 -2.90 10.83 12.96
C PHE A 136 -1.68 11.61 13.46
N ALA A 137 -0.54 11.48 12.81
CA ALA A 137 0.64 12.26 13.13
C ALA A 137 0.41 13.77 12.90
N ARG A 138 -0.24 14.12 11.78
CA ARG A 138 -0.59 15.51 11.45
C ARG A 138 -1.46 16.15 12.53
N ASP A 139 -2.42 15.40 13.09
CA ASP A 139 -3.34 15.92 14.11
C ASP A 139 -2.62 16.39 15.38
N GLU A 140 -1.39 15.96 15.58
CA GLU A 140 -0.54 16.34 16.73
C GLU A 140 0.42 17.49 16.44
N MET A 141 0.44 17.99 15.22
CA MET A 141 1.36 19.05 14.75
C MET A 141 0.84 20.46 14.99
#